data_75074f984fbf81fc062112462573ae87
#
_entry.id   75074f984fbf81fc062112462573ae87
#
_cell.length_a   1.000
_cell.length_b   1.000
_cell.length_c   1.000
_cell.angle_alpha   90.00
_cell.angle_beta   90.00
_cell.angle_gamma   90.00
#
_symmetry.space_group_name_H-M   'P 1'
#
loop_
_entity.id
_entity.type
_entity.pdbx_description
1 polymer ?
#
loop_
_entity_poly.entity_id
_entity_poly.type
_entity_poly.pdbx_seq_one_letter_code
_entity_poly.pdbx_strand_id
1 'polypeptide(L)'
;HVYCYSFMQKHDWPHFHSTQSVLLQYFNDCADLFGIRENIRFKTEVSSVVWNEEFSNWDLEIFSDDGEQVFTCESVISAVGQLNRPSYPDIPGIHEFNGASWHSANWDHDYDLSGKSVAVIGTGCSATQFIPRVAEIAAHTTVFQRTPNWLMPRPQYQQRLPESLLWCFNHIPHYHNWFRLHLFWRSHEGLLSRLELDPEWVAPGDNSISSDNHELGVLLRLYLQSEFSDHPELLE
;
A
#
# COMPACT_ATOMS: atom_id res chain seq x y z
N HIS A 1 -8.93 -2.71 9.75
CA HIS A 1 -10.40 -2.67 9.87
C HIS A 1 -11.12 -2.39 8.56
N VAL A 2 -10.49 -1.69 7.61
CA VAL A 2 -11.10 -1.42 6.29
C VAL A 2 -10.75 -2.47 5.25
N TYR A 3 -9.60 -3.15 5.39
CA TYR A 3 -9.15 -4.21 4.48
C TYR A 3 -9.78 -5.56 4.84
N CYS A 4 -11.11 -5.60 4.94
CA CYS A 4 -11.87 -6.83 5.09
C CYS A 4 -13.15 -6.74 4.25
N TYR A 5 -13.63 -7.90 3.82
CA TYR A 5 -14.88 -8.00 3.08
C TYR A 5 -16.07 -7.60 3.94
N SER A 6 -17.10 -7.00 3.32
CA SER A 6 -18.32 -6.61 4.03
C SER A 6 -19.09 -7.82 4.54
N PHE A 7 -19.00 -8.94 3.84
CA PHE A 7 -19.66 -10.21 4.18
C PHE A 7 -18.87 -11.09 5.16
N MET A 8 -17.57 -10.77 5.39
CA MET A 8 -16.72 -11.44 6.37
C MET A 8 -15.87 -10.42 7.13
N GLN A 9 -16.51 -9.70 8.03
CA GLN A 9 -15.82 -8.70 8.82
C GLN A 9 -15.01 -9.35 9.95
N LYS A 10 -13.77 -8.88 10.11
CA LYS A 10 -12.87 -9.31 11.20
C LYS A 10 -12.83 -8.23 12.28
N HIS A 11 -13.01 -8.62 13.53
CA HIS A 11 -13.14 -7.71 14.67
C HIS A 11 -11.93 -7.74 15.61
N ASP A 12 -11.16 -8.81 15.58
CA ASP A 12 -10.04 -9.12 16.45
C ASP A 12 -8.67 -8.80 15.82
N TRP A 13 -8.59 -7.70 15.06
CA TRP A 13 -7.31 -7.23 14.54
C TRP A 13 -6.34 -6.93 15.69
N PRO A 14 -5.08 -7.37 15.63
CA PRO A 14 -4.14 -7.14 16.73
C PRO A 14 -3.68 -5.69 16.87
N HIS A 15 -3.73 -4.92 15.78
CA HIS A 15 -3.24 -3.54 15.72
C HIS A 15 -4.22 -2.63 14.98
N PHE A 16 -4.11 -1.30 15.19
CA PHE A 16 -4.85 -0.31 14.39
C PHE A 16 -4.53 -0.42 12.90
N HIS A 17 -3.27 -0.70 12.57
CA HIS A 17 -2.81 -1.03 11.21
C HIS A 17 -2.13 -2.39 11.26
N SER A 18 -2.81 -3.40 10.78
CA SER A 18 -2.30 -4.77 10.79
C SER A 18 -1.19 -4.98 9.76
N THR A 19 -0.26 -5.89 10.09
CA THR A 19 0.83 -6.27 9.20
C THR A 19 0.33 -7.06 7.99
N GLN A 20 1.16 -7.15 6.95
CA GLN A 20 0.88 -7.93 5.75
C GLN A 20 0.55 -9.38 6.06
N SER A 21 1.28 -10.02 6.98
CA SER A 21 1.04 -11.42 7.37
C SER A 21 -0.34 -11.65 7.98
N VAL A 22 -0.82 -10.72 8.80
CA VAL A 22 -2.17 -10.78 9.40
C VAL A 22 -3.26 -10.62 8.34
N LEU A 23 -3.05 -9.72 7.38
CA LEU A 23 -3.97 -9.54 6.25
C LEU A 23 -3.98 -10.77 5.34
N LEU A 24 -2.81 -11.32 5.04
CA LEU A 24 -2.70 -12.54 4.23
C LEU A 24 -3.44 -13.71 4.89
N GLN A 25 -3.26 -13.89 6.21
CA GLN A 25 -3.98 -14.92 6.94
C GLN A 25 -5.51 -14.74 6.83
N TYR A 26 -6.01 -13.51 7.01
CA TYR A 26 -7.42 -13.21 6.85
C TYR A 26 -7.95 -13.61 5.45
N PHE A 27 -7.22 -13.29 4.37
CA PHE A 27 -7.63 -13.67 3.01
C PHE A 27 -7.57 -15.20 2.80
N ASN A 28 -6.59 -15.88 3.39
CA ASN A 28 -6.54 -17.33 3.37
C ASN A 28 -7.74 -17.95 4.10
N ASP A 29 -8.08 -17.44 5.30
CA ASP A 29 -9.23 -17.90 6.06
C ASP A 29 -10.54 -17.69 5.27
N CYS A 30 -10.67 -16.56 4.54
CA CYS A 30 -11.80 -16.34 3.64
C CYS A 30 -11.84 -17.38 2.52
N ALA A 31 -10.71 -17.65 1.88
CA ALA A 31 -10.64 -18.60 0.77
C ALA A 31 -11.02 -20.02 1.22
N ASP A 32 -10.60 -20.40 2.41
CA ASP A 32 -10.92 -21.72 3.00
C ASP A 32 -12.39 -21.79 3.42
N LEU A 33 -12.90 -20.77 4.10
CA LEU A 33 -14.29 -20.74 4.59
C LEU A 33 -15.30 -20.82 3.45
N PHE A 34 -15.04 -20.13 2.35
CA PHE A 34 -15.93 -20.09 1.18
C PHE A 34 -15.63 -21.17 0.14
N GLY A 35 -14.67 -22.06 0.38
CA GLY A 35 -14.33 -23.19 -0.49
C GLY A 35 -13.86 -22.75 -1.89
N ILE A 36 -13.25 -21.56 -2.02
CA ILE A 36 -12.91 -21.02 -3.33
C ILE A 36 -11.57 -21.53 -3.88
N ARG A 37 -10.71 -22.13 -3.04
CA ARG A 37 -9.36 -22.57 -3.44
C ARG A 37 -9.36 -23.57 -4.58
N GLU A 38 -10.30 -24.47 -4.61
CA GLU A 38 -10.45 -25.48 -5.67
C GLU A 38 -10.82 -24.87 -7.05
N ASN A 39 -11.31 -23.62 -7.06
CA ASN A 39 -11.62 -22.86 -8.26
C ASN A 39 -10.48 -21.90 -8.68
N ILE A 40 -9.35 -21.88 -7.95
CA ILE A 40 -8.21 -21.02 -8.25
C ILE A 40 -7.14 -21.83 -8.99
N ARG A 41 -6.75 -21.37 -10.15
CA ARG A 41 -5.58 -21.89 -10.88
C ARG A 41 -4.36 -21.04 -10.48
N PHE A 42 -3.56 -21.54 -9.56
CA PHE A 42 -2.30 -20.91 -9.17
C PHE A 42 -1.24 -21.08 -10.27
N LYS A 43 -0.18 -20.24 -10.23
CA LYS A 43 0.93 -20.25 -11.19
C LYS A 43 0.45 -20.24 -12.64
N THR A 44 -0.62 -19.52 -12.88
CA THR A 44 -1.24 -19.40 -14.21
C THR A 44 -1.25 -17.92 -14.58
N GLU A 45 -0.52 -17.58 -15.62
CA GLU A 45 -0.49 -16.25 -16.22
C GLU A 45 -1.48 -16.17 -17.37
N VAL A 46 -2.25 -15.09 -17.42
CA VAL A 46 -3.11 -14.76 -18.57
C VAL A 46 -2.33 -13.75 -19.41
N SER A 47 -1.92 -14.13 -20.61
CA SER A 47 -1.13 -13.30 -21.54
C SER A 47 -2.00 -12.51 -22.50
N SER A 48 -3.14 -13.06 -22.88
CA SER A 48 -4.05 -12.48 -23.87
C SER A 48 -5.50 -12.71 -23.47
N VAL A 49 -6.36 -11.74 -23.76
CA VAL A 49 -7.81 -11.83 -23.59
C VAL A 49 -8.46 -11.21 -24.83
N VAL A 50 -9.08 -12.01 -25.66
CA VAL A 50 -9.65 -11.60 -26.95
C VAL A 50 -11.13 -11.95 -27.01
N TRP A 51 -11.95 -10.99 -27.41
CA TRP A 51 -13.37 -11.23 -27.66
C TRP A 51 -13.56 -11.97 -29.00
N ASN A 52 -14.33 -13.04 -28.96
CA ASN A 52 -14.69 -13.84 -30.14
C ASN A 52 -16.14 -13.51 -30.55
N GLU A 53 -16.29 -12.76 -31.64
CA GLU A 53 -17.59 -12.33 -32.16
C GLU A 53 -18.45 -13.49 -32.67
N GLU A 54 -17.84 -14.53 -33.21
CA GLU A 54 -18.57 -15.66 -33.76
C GLU A 54 -19.31 -16.44 -32.67
N PHE A 55 -18.64 -16.65 -31.54
CA PHE A 55 -19.18 -17.44 -30.42
C PHE A 55 -19.70 -16.59 -29.26
N SER A 56 -19.57 -15.26 -29.34
CA SER A 56 -19.96 -14.31 -28.30
C SER A 56 -19.38 -14.66 -26.91
N ASN A 57 -18.09 -14.96 -26.88
CA ASN A 57 -17.34 -15.32 -25.67
C ASN A 57 -15.93 -14.74 -25.68
N TRP A 58 -15.17 -14.97 -24.61
CA TRP A 58 -13.79 -14.56 -24.46
C TRP A 58 -12.85 -15.75 -24.60
N ASP A 59 -11.82 -15.62 -25.42
CA ASP A 59 -10.71 -16.55 -25.50
C ASP A 59 -9.50 -15.98 -24.73
N LEU A 60 -9.02 -16.71 -23.74
CA LEU A 60 -7.90 -16.37 -22.89
C LEU A 60 -6.73 -17.30 -23.18
N GLU A 61 -5.59 -16.72 -23.56
CA GLU A 61 -4.33 -17.47 -23.60
C GLU A 61 -3.72 -17.49 -22.21
N ILE A 62 -3.51 -18.68 -21.67
CA ILE A 62 -2.98 -18.90 -20.32
C ILE A 62 -1.70 -19.74 -20.38
N PHE A 63 -0.74 -19.37 -19.54
CA PHE A 63 0.51 -20.10 -19.34
C PHE A 63 0.57 -20.64 -17.93
N SER A 64 0.90 -21.92 -17.80
CA SER A 64 1.07 -22.59 -16.52
C SER A 64 2.24 -23.58 -16.57
N ASP A 65 2.52 -24.27 -15.49
CA ASP A 65 3.50 -25.39 -15.46
C ASP A 65 3.12 -26.52 -16.45
N ASP A 66 1.84 -26.62 -16.85
CA ASP A 66 1.34 -27.59 -17.84
C ASP A 66 1.47 -27.09 -19.30
N GLY A 67 2.03 -25.92 -19.49
CA GLY A 67 2.22 -25.28 -20.79
C GLY A 67 1.16 -24.25 -21.14
N GLU A 68 1.12 -23.92 -22.43
CA GLU A 68 0.21 -22.94 -23.02
C GLU A 68 -1.15 -23.59 -23.31
N GLN A 69 -2.24 -22.92 -22.95
CA GLN A 69 -3.62 -23.36 -23.19
C GLN A 69 -4.52 -22.17 -23.54
N VAL A 70 -5.58 -22.46 -24.29
CA VAL A 70 -6.68 -21.50 -24.50
C VAL A 70 -7.85 -21.89 -23.59
N PHE A 71 -8.32 -20.91 -22.82
CA PHE A 71 -9.47 -21.05 -21.95
C PHE A 71 -10.58 -20.11 -22.41
N THR A 72 -11.77 -20.63 -22.65
CA THR A 72 -12.91 -19.85 -23.14
C THR A 72 -13.93 -19.62 -22.03
N CYS A 73 -14.45 -18.41 -21.93
CA CYS A 73 -15.50 -18.05 -20.95
C CYS A 73 -16.44 -16.96 -21.48
N GLU A 74 -17.63 -16.86 -20.87
CA GLU A 74 -18.63 -15.87 -21.25
C GLU A 74 -18.34 -14.47 -20.70
N SER A 75 -17.61 -14.37 -19.58
CA SER A 75 -17.32 -13.11 -18.90
C SER A 75 -15.92 -13.12 -18.28
N VAL A 76 -15.25 -11.99 -18.35
CA VAL A 76 -13.94 -11.76 -17.71
C VAL A 76 -14.03 -10.60 -16.72
N ILE A 77 -13.55 -10.83 -15.50
CA ILE A 77 -13.40 -9.79 -14.47
C ILE A 77 -11.91 -9.63 -14.20
N SER A 78 -11.35 -8.49 -14.63
CA SER A 78 -9.95 -8.16 -14.31
C SER A 78 -9.83 -7.62 -12.90
N ALA A 79 -9.13 -8.35 -12.04
CA ALA A 79 -8.88 -7.99 -10.65
C ALA A 79 -7.38 -8.01 -10.30
N VAL A 80 -6.52 -7.69 -11.27
CA VAL A 80 -5.05 -7.78 -11.18
C VAL A 80 -4.40 -6.80 -10.20
N GLY A 81 -5.15 -5.78 -9.77
CA GLY A 81 -4.62 -4.70 -8.92
C GLY A 81 -3.76 -3.70 -9.69
N GLN A 82 -3.58 -2.53 -9.10
CA GLN A 82 -2.84 -1.41 -9.73
C GLN A 82 -1.33 -1.43 -9.46
N LEU A 83 -0.86 -2.24 -8.51
CA LEU A 83 0.54 -2.29 -8.05
C LEU A 83 1.19 -3.67 -8.27
N ASN A 84 0.72 -4.45 -9.22
CA ASN A 84 1.17 -5.82 -9.45
C ASN A 84 2.49 -5.94 -10.23
N ARG A 85 2.89 -4.88 -10.94
CA ARG A 85 4.15 -4.86 -11.72
C ARG A 85 5.10 -3.80 -11.17
N PRO A 86 6.32 -4.18 -10.75
CA PRO A 86 7.34 -3.21 -10.34
C PRO A 86 7.78 -2.37 -11.53
N SER A 87 8.01 -1.07 -11.29
CA SER A 87 8.58 -0.15 -12.26
C SER A 87 9.96 0.28 -11.79
N TYR A 88 10.97 0.03 -12.60
CA TYR A 88 12.33 0.46 -12.32
C TYR A 88 12.56 1.86 -12.90
N PRO A 89 13.37 2.71 -12.24
CA PRO A 89 13.71 4.01 -12.77
C PRO A 89 14.60 3.89 -14.01
N ASP A 90 14.40 4.78 -14.99
CA ASP A 90 15.27 4.90 -16.14
C ASP A 90 16.52 5.72 -15.75
N ILE A 91 17.51 5.02 -15.21
CA ILE A 91 18.80 5.60 -14.80
C ILE A 91 19.89 4.95 -15.62
N PRO A 92 20.72 5.73 -16.36
CA PRO A 92 21.83 5.20 -17.09
C PRO A 92 22.78 4.37 -16.19
N GLY A 93 23.10 3.16 -16.63
CA GLY A 93 24.01 2.26 -15.90
C GLY A 93 23.37 1.49 -14.73
N ILE A 94 22.04 1.57 -14.51
CA ILE A 94 21.38 0.85 -13.40
C ILE A 94 21.63 -0.66 -13.44
N HIS A 95 21.78 -1.24 -14.64
CA HIS A 95 22.05 -2.66 -14.84
C HIS A 95 23.56 -3.01 -14.81
N GLU A 96 24.42 -2.01 -14.68
CA GLU A 96 25.89 -2.20 -14.58
C GLU A 96 26.35 -2.34 -13.12
N PHE A 97 25.42 -2.15 -12.16
CA PHE A 97 25.73 -2.32 -10.75
C PHE A 97 26.02 -3.78 -10.43
N ASN A 98 27.24 -4.07 -9.92
CA ASN A 98 27.69 -5.43 -9.63
C ASN A 98 27.27 -5.94 -8.24
N GLY A 99 26.62 -5.13 -7.42
CA GLY A 99 26.10 -5.52 -6.12
C GLY A 99 24.68 -6.10 -6.21
N ALA A 100 24.16 -6.60 -5.09
CA ALA A 100 22.79 -7.04 -5.00
C ALA A 100 21.82 -5.85 -5.18
N SER A 101 20.82 -6.01 -6.03
CA SER A 101 19.85 -4.96 -6.36
C SER A 101 18.49 -5.57 -6.66
N TRP A 102 17.43 -5.02 -6.06
CA TRP A 102 16.06 -5.45 -6.30
C TRP A 102 15.06 -4.32 -6.09
N HIS A 103 13.87 -4.48 -6.65
CA HIS A 103 12.74 -3.62 -6.37
C HIS A 103 12.06 -4.03 -5.04
N SER A 104 11.55 -3.08 -4.27
CA SER A 104 10.90 -3.34 -2.98
C SER A 104 9.70 -4.29 -3.05
N ALA A 105 9.04 -4.42 -4.21
CA ALA A 105 7.98 -5.40 -4.43
C ALA A 105 8.50 -6.85 -4.57
N ASN A 106 9.78 -7.01 -4.91
CA ASN A 106 10.46 -8.29 -5.08
C ASN A 106 11.61 -8.40 -4.07
N TRP A 107 11.28 -8.21 -2.78
CA TRP A 107 12.29 -8.18 -1.72
C TRP A 107 13.00 -9.53 -1.62
N ASP A 108 14.34 -9.49 -1.64
CA ASP A 108 15.17 -10.65 -1.37
C ASP A 108 15.27 -10.83 0.16
N HIS A 109 14.49 -11.76 0.69
CA HIS A 109 14.44 -12.06 2.12
C HIS A 109 15.64 -12.88 2.61
N ASP A 110 16.38 -13.51 1.73
CA ASP A 110 17.53 -14.35 2.05
C ASP A 110 18.84 -13.54 2.07
N TYR A 111 18.81 -12.30 1.56
CA TYR A 111 19.99 -11.45 1.53
C TYR A 111 20.21 -10.71 2.86
N ASP A 112 21.36 -10.97 3.51
CA ASP A 112 21.71 -10.31 4.76
C ASP A 112 22.27 -8.90 4.52
N LEU A 113 21.57 -7.89 5.05
CA LEU A 113 21.94 -6.47 4.99
C LEU A 113 22.88 -6.05 6.12
N SER A 114 23.20 -6.92 7.09
CA SER A 114 24.03 -6.60 8.25
C SER A 114 25.42 -6.15 7.80
N GLY A 115 25.83 -4.96 8.27
CA GLY A 115 27.14 -4.39 7.96
C GLY A 115 27.33 -3.95 6.50
N LYS A 116 26.28 -3.91 5.69
CA LYS A 116 26.34 -3.44 4.29
C LYS A 116 26.09 -1.93 4.18
N SER A 117 26.66 -1.32 3.14
CA SER A 117 26.22 0.01 2.68
C SER A 117 25.06 -0.17 1.72
N VAL A 118 23.91 0.38 2.08
CA VAL A 118 22.66 0.24 1.32
C VAL A 118 22.25 1.57 0.71
N ALA A 119 22.01 1.58 -0.59
CA ALA A 119 21.44 2.70 -1.32
C ALA A 119 19.94 2.45 -1.58
N VAL A 120 19.08 3.40 -1.22
CA VAL A 120 17.64 3.36 -1.48
C VAL A 120 17.27 4.46 -2.44
N ILE A 121 16.71 4.12 -3.59
CA ILE A 121 16.26 5.08 -4.59
C ILE A 121 14.76 5.26 -4.46
N GLY A 122 14.34 6.47 -4.04
CA GLY A 122 12.95 6.84 -3.84
C GLY A 122 12.49 6.77 -2.39
N THR A 123 11.43 7.53 -2.11
CA THR A 123 10.84 7.71 -0.77
C THR A 123 9.33 7.52 -0.79
N GLY A 124 8.81 6.67 -1.68
CA GLY A 124 7.38 6.33 -1.73
C GLY A 124 6.90 5.56 -0.50
N CYS A 125 5.61 5.24 -0.45
CA CYS A 125 4.97 4.61 0.72
C CYS A 125 5.65 3.30 1.18
N SER A 126 6.22 2.52 0.27
CA SER A 126 6.99 1.33 0.62
C SER A 126 8.30 1.72 1.30
N ALA A 127 9.03 2.67 0.72
CA ALA A 127 10.33 3.10 1.22
C ALA A 127 10.24 3.72 2.63
N THR A 128 9.24 4.53 2.90
CA THR A 128 9.02 5.11 4.24
C THR A 128 8.79 4.05 5.33
N GLN A 129 8.37 2.85 4.96
CA GLN A 129 8.15 1.76 5.90
C GLN A 129 9.39 0.89 6.12
N PHE A 130 10.18 0.61 5.07
CA PHE A 130 11.33 -0.27 5.20
C PHE A 130 12.66 0.46 5.48
N ILE A 131 12.83 1.73 5.07
CA ILE A 131 14.07 2.49 5.31
C ILE A 131 14.48 2.49 6.80
N PRO A 132 13.59 2.78 7.76
CA PRO A 132 13.96 2.73 9.18
C PRO A 132 14.48 1.35 9.60
N ARG A 133 13.88 0.27 9.08
CA ARG A 133 14.30 -1.11 9.40
C ARG A 133 15.66 -1.46 8.77
N VAL A 134 15.90 -1.00 7.55
CA VAL A 134 17.21 -1.15 6.90
C VAL A 134 18.28 -0.38 7.67
N ALA A 135 17.99 0.84 8.10
CA ALA A 135 18.91 1.67 8.84
C ALA A 135 19.30 1.09 10.21
N GLU A 136 18.43 0.28 10.84
CA GLU A 136 18.73 -0.41 12.10
C GLU A 136 19.79 -1.51 11.95
N ILE A 137 19.94 -2.13 10.76
CA ILE A 137 20.79 -3.31 10.54
C ILE A 137 21.96 -3.05 9.59
N ALA A 138 21.82 -2.13 8.63
CA ALA A 138 22.87 -1.78 7.70
C ALA A 138 23.99 -0.96 8.39
N ALA A 139 25.21 -1.06 7.93
CA ALA A 139 26.31 -0.21 8.40
C ALA A 139 26.12 1.25 7.97
N HIS A 140 25.56 1.46 6.80
CA HIS A 140 25.25 2.78 6.27
C HIS A 140 24.07 2.70 5.32
N THR A 141 23.17 3.68 5.41
CA THR A 141 21.99 3.78 4.50
C THR A 141 21.98 5.16 3.84
N THR A 142 22.03 5.17 2.51
CA THR A 142 21.91 6.39 1.71
C THR A 142 20.58 6.39 0.99
N VAL A 143 19.82 7.47 1.17
CA VAL A 143 18.49 7.63 0.53
C VAL A 143 18.56 8.69 -0.56
N PHE A 144 18.20 8.31 -1.78
CA PHE A 144 18.13 9.23 -2.93
C PHE A 144 16.67 9.67 -3.12
N GLN A 145 16.40 10.93 -2.85
CA GLN A 145 15.08 11.52 -2.95
C GLN A 145 15.07 12.63 -4.02
N ARG A 146 14.17 12.51 -4.99
CA ARG A 146 13.98 13.55 -6.01
C ARG A 146 13.05 14.66 -5.53
N THR A 147 11.95 14.27 -4.89
CA THR A 147 10.90 15.18 -4.43
C THR A 147 10.49 14.79 -3.02
N PRO A 148 10.47 15.72 -2.07
CA PRO A 148 9.99 15.45 -0.72
C PRO A 148 8.53 15.02 -0.71
N ASN A 149 8.22 13.99 0.08
CA ASN A 149 6.86 13.51 0.23
C ASN A 149 6.14 14.25 1.34
N TRP A 150 4.88 14.57 1.13
CA TRP A 150 3.98 14.94 2.21
C TRP A 150 3.62 13.69 3.01
N LEU A 151 3.92 13.70 4.30
CA LEU A 151 3.64 12.59 5.22
C LEU A 151 2.57 13.01 6.21
N MET A 152 1.48 12.25 6.25
CA MET A 152 0.44 12.45 7.25
C MET A 152 0.77 11.64 8.51
N PRO A 153 0.93 12.28 9.68
CA PRO A 153 1.26 11.57 10.92
C PRO A 153 0.16 10.59 11.31
N ARG A 154 0.57 9.42 11.75
CA ARG A 154 -0.31 8.35 12.23
C ARG A 154 0.21 7.84 13.59
N PRO A 155 -0.04 8.55 14.70
CA PRO A 155 0.53 8.20 16.02
C PRO A 155 0.24 6.77 16.47
N GLN A 156 -0.88 6.21 16.02
CA GLN A 156 -1.32 4.85 16.38
C GLN A 156 -0.89 3.78 15.38
N TYR A 157 0.00 4.10 14.42
CA TYR A 157 0.30 3.21 13.30
C TYR A 157 0.72 1.80 13.73
N GLN A 158 1.60 1.68 14.72
CA GLN A 158 2.09 0.41 15.24
C GLN A 158 1.45 -0.02 16.56
N GLN A 159 0.47 0.73 17.06
CA GLN A 159 -0.14 0.43 18.36
C GLN A 159 -1.08 -0.77 18.27
N ARG A 160 -1.02 -1.58 19.31
CA ARG A 160 -2.02 -2.64 19.51
C ARG A 160 -3.39 -2.03 19.80
N LEU A 161 -4.43 -2.74 19.37
CA LEU A 161 -5.77 -2.40 19.81
C LEU A 161 -5.90 -2.60 21.32
N PRO A 162 -6.38 -1.60 22.07
CA PRO A 162 -6.61 -1.77 23.50
C PRO A 162 -7.74 -2.79 23.75
N GLU A 163 -7.60 -3.56 24.82
CA GLU A 163 -8.60 -4.59 25.20
C GLU A 163 -10.00 -4.00 25.37
N SER A 164 -10.11 -2.76 25.86
CA SER A 164 -11.39 -2.05 25.98
C SER A 164 -12.08 -1.86 24.63
N LEU A 165 -11.33 -1.55 23.57
CA LEU A 165 -11.90 -1.39 22.23
C LEU A 165 -12.32 -2.74 21.65
N LEU A 166 -11.51 -3.79 21.83
CA LEU A 166 -11.87 -5.17 21.46
C LEU A 166 -13.12 -5.64 22.20
N TRP A 167 -13.23 -5.30 23.48
CA TRP A 167 -14.44 -5.56 24.26
C TRP A 167 -15.66 -4.87 23.67
N CYS A 168 -15.54 -3.58 23.29
CA CYS A 168 -16.63 -2.84 22.65
C CYS A 168 -17.06 -3.50 21.33
N PHE A 169 -16.13 -3.94 20.52
CA PHE A 169 -16.44 -4.64 19.26
C PHE A 169 -17.23 -5.92 19.46
N ASN A 170 -16.96 -6.64 20.53
CA ASN A 170 -17.57 -7.94 20.81
C ASN A 170 -18.88 -7.85 21.61
N HIS A 171 -19.11 -6.76 22.37
CA HIS A 171 -20.24 -6.69 23.32
C HIS A 171 -21.25 -5.59 23.00
N ILE A 172 -20.85 -4.55 22.26
CA ILE A 172 -21.77 -3.47 21.91
C ILE A 172 -22.29 -3.70 20.48
N PRO A 173 -23.60 -3.94 20.31
CA PRO A 173 -24.16 -4.16 18.99
C PRO A 173 -23.81 -3.05 18.00
N HIS A 174 -23.38 -3.43 16.80
CA HIS A 174 -23.02 -2.53 15.70
C HIS A 174 -21.87 -1.56 15.95
N TYR A 175 -21.23 -1.56 17.12
CA TYR A 175 -20.12 -0.65 17.42
C TYR A 175 -18.97 -0.78 16.42
N HIS A 176 -18.62 -2.00 16.04
CA HIS A 176 -17.61 -2.29 15.06
C HIS A 176 -17.98 -1.75 13.64
N ASN A 177 -19.26 -1.87 13.23
CA ASN A 177 -19.71 -1.31 11.96
C ASN A 177 -19.60 0.22 11.95
N TRP A 178 -19.98 0.85 13.07
CA TRP A 178 -19.81 2.29 13.25
C TRP A 178 -18.33 2.70 13.21
N PHE A 179 -17.47 1.96 13.90
CA PHE A 179 -16.03 2.22 13.89
C PHE A 179 -15.43 2.10 12.49
N ARG A 180 -15.83 1.09 11.72
CA ARG A 180 -15.43 0.92 10.33
C ARG A 180 -15.91 2.08 9.46
N LEU A 181 -17.16 2.47 9.58
CA LEU A 181 -17.72 3.63 8.88
C LEU A 181 -16.95 4.92 9.22
N HIS A 182 -16.64 5.14 10.51
CA HIS A 182 -15.87 6.28 10.96
C HIS A 182 -14.46 6.32 10.32
N LEU A 183 -13.79 5.18 10.21
CA LEU A 183 -12.49 5.09 9.54
C LEU A 183 -12.59 5.42 8.05
N PHE A 184 -13.61 4.90 7.36
CA PHE A 184 -13.86 5.23 5.96
C PHE A 184 -14.13 6.72 5.77
N TRP A 185 -15.02 7.27 6.57
CA TRP A 185 -15.38 8.68 6.50
C TRP A 185 -14.16 9.58 6.68
N ARG A 186 -13.37 9.35 7.70
CA ARG A 186 -12.17 10.15 7.97
C ARG A 186 -11.07 10.00 6.91
N SER A 187 -10.99 8.87 6.26
CA SER A 187 -9.92 8.59 5.29
C SER A 187 -10.27 9.00 3.86
N HIS A 188 -11.53 9.25 3.56
CA HIS A 188 -12.02 9.57 2.21
C HIS A 188 -12.78 10.90 2.23
N GLU A 189 -14.03 10.90 2.63
CA GLU A 189 -14.89 12.10 2.61
C GLU A 189 -14.31 13.27 3.42
N GLY A 190 -13.77 13.01 4.59
CA GLY A 190 -13.17 14.02 5.46
C GLY A 190 -11.85 14.61 4.94
N LEU A 191 -11.29 14.06 3.86
CA LEU A 191 -10.09 14.57 3.18
C LEU A 191 -10.40 15.12 1.79
N LEU A 192 -11.58 14.92 1.26
CA LEU A 192 -11.90 15.22 -0.13
C LEU A 192 -11.67 16.70 -0.46
N SER A 193 -12.19 17.62 0.34
CA SER A 193 -12.04 19.06 0.13
C SER A 193 -10.57 19.52 0.08
N ARG A 194 -9.68 18.77 0.77
CA ARG A 194 -8.24 19.06 0.77
C ARG A 194 -7.49 18.56 -0.45
N LEU A 195 -8.15 17.73 -1.26
CA LEU A 195 -7.60 17.14 -2.49
C LEU A 195 -8.26 17.69 -3.74
N GLU A 196 -9.34 18.44 -3.61
CA GLU A 196 -10.04 19.08 -4.72
C GLU A 196 -9.33 20.36 -5.14
N LEU A 197 -9.20 20.53 -6.46
CA LEU A 197 -8.70 21.76 -7.07
C LEU A 197 -9.79 22.82 -7.01
N ASP A 198 -9.48 23.96 -6.40
CA ASP A 198 -10.28 25.17 -6.50
C ASP A 198 -9.71 26.05 -7.63
N PRO A 199 -10.41 26.20 -8.77
CA PRO A 199 -9.90 27.00 -9.90
C PRO A 199 -9.77 28.49 -9.60
N GLU A 200 -10.45 28.99 -8.56
CA GLU A 200 -10.41 30.40 -8.15
C GLU A 200 -9.35 30.65 -7.04
N TRP A 201 -8.73 29.60 -6.53
CA TRP A 201 -7.72 29.71 -5.48
C TRP A 201 -6.42 30.36 -5.97
N VAL A 202 -6.00 31.39 -5.26
CA VAL A 202 -4.69 32.02 -5.48
C VAL A 202 -3.76 31.61 -4.34
N ALA A 203 -2.84 30.71 -4.65
CA ALA A 203 -1.88 30.20 -3.67
C ALA A 203 -0.98 31.31 -3.11
N PRO A 204 -0.76 31.39 -1.79
CA PRO A 204 0.03 32.44 -1.14
C PRO A 204 1.56 32.19 -1.23
N GLY A 205 2.04 31.79 -2.41
CA GLY A 205 3.46 31.54 -2.68
C GLY A 205 3.89 30.08 -2.40
N ASP A 206 2.93 29.17 -2.23
CA ASP A 206 3.15 27.73 -2.19
C ASP A 206 2.41 27.03 -3.35
N ASN A 207 2.47 25.70 -3.42
CA ASN A 207 1.83 24.91 -4.46
C ASN A 207 0.44 24.37 -4.03
N SER A 208 -0.23 25.06 -3.10
CA SER A 208 -1.56 24.66 -2.65
C SER A 208 -2.60 24.83 -3.75
N ILE A 209 -3.56 23.92 -3.79
CA ILE A 209 -4.59 23.84 -4.83
C ILE A 209 -5.98 24.33 -4.36
N SER A 210 -6.11 24.59 -3.06
CA SER A 210 -7.31 25.16 -2.42
C SER A 210 -6.96 25.69 -1.04
N SER A 211 -7.87 26.42 -0.40
CA SER A 211 -7.74 26.90 0.98
C SER A 211 -7.51 25.73 1.95
N ASP A 212 -8.32 24.68 1.88
CA ASP A 212 -8.23 23.50 2.75
C ASP A 212 -6.91 22.74 2.54
N ASN A 213 -6.41 22.71 1.29
CA ASN A 213 -5.12 22.12 0.97
C ASN A 213 -3.97 22.94 1.57
N HIS A 214 -4.05 24.27 1.48
CA HIS A 214 -3.09 25.18 2.11
C HIS A 214 -3.03 24.98 3.63
N GLU A 215 -4.19 24.98 4.32
CA GLU A 215 -4.26 24.76 5.77
C GLU A 215 -3.65 23.42 6.18
N LEU A 216 -3.94 22.35 5.44
CA LEU A 216 -3.31 21.05 5.67
C LEU A 216 -1.79 21.13 5.52
N GLY A 217 -1.30 21.78 4.46
CA GLY A 217 0.13 22.01 4.24
C GLY A 217 0.82 22.74 5.39
N VAL A 218 0.18 23.75 5.94
CA VAL A 218 0.68 24.48 7.13
C VAL A 218 0.77 23.56 8.35
N LEU A 219 -0.28 22.78 8.61
CA LEU A 219 -0.29 21.85 9.76
C LEU A 219 0.79 20.77 9.62
N LEU A 220 1.00 20.23 8.43
CA LEU A 220 2.04 19.21 8.21
C LEU A 220 3.45 19.77 8.35
N ARG A 221 3.69 21.02 7.93
CA ARG A 221 4.99 21.70 8.17
C ARG A 221 5.24 21.94 9.66
N LEU A 222 4.25 22.39 10.40
CA LEU A 222 4.35 22.55 11.84
C LEU A 222 4.66 21.23 12.56
N TYR A 223 4.03 20.15 12.12
CA TYR A 223 4.32 18.82 12.60
C TYR A 223 5.78 18.42 12.33
N LEU A 224 6.27 18.58 11.10
CA LEU A 224 7.66 18.28 10.76
C LEU A 224 8.65 19.14 11.57
N GLN A 225 8.38 20.42 11.74
CA GLN A 225 9.19 21.31 12.61
C GLN A 225 9.25 20.83 14.05
N SER A 226 8.16 20.29 14.56
CA SER A 226 8.12 19.69 15.91
C SER A 226 8.95 18.42 16.00
N GLU A 227 8.85 17.53 15.00
CA GLU A 227 9.58 16.26 14.97
C GLU A 227 11.09 16.46 14.79
N PHE A 228 11.49 17.47 14.02
CA PHE A 228 12.89 17.78 13.75
C PHE A 228 13.42 18.99 14.55
N SER A 229 12.80 19.28 15.70
CA SER A 229 13.23 20.40 16.56
C SER A 229 14.72 20.35 16.96
N ASP A 230 15.25 19.13 17.13
CA ASP A 230 16.66 18.90 17.48
C ASP A 230 17.59 18.84 16.24
N HIS A 231 17.03 18.83 15.04
CA HIS A 231 17.72 18.71 13.76
C HIS A 231 17.09 19.66 12.71
N PRO A 232 17.07 20.97 12.95
CA PRO A 232 16.40 21.93 12.04
C PRO A 232 17.02 21.97 10.64
N GLU A 233 18.29 21.58 10.48
CA GLU A 233 18.97 21.46 9.20
C GLU A 233 18.35 20.43 8.25
N LEU A 234 17.51 19.52 8.75
CA LEU A 234 16.81 18.52 7.94
C LEU A 234 15.50 19.07 7.33
N LEU A 235 15.14 20.32 7.63
CA LEU A 235 13.93 20.98 7.13
C LEU A 235 14.20 21.90 5.94
N GLU A 236 15.46 22.14 5.57
CA GLU A 236 15.91 22.93 4.43
C GLU A 236 15.96 22.06 3.17
#